data_9dca0101cc0386ef404a6393b3b6e204
#
_entry.id   9dca0101cc0386ef404a6393b3b6e204
#
_cell.length_a   1.000
_cell.length_b   1.000
_cell.length_c   1.000
_cell.angle_alpha   90.00
_cell.angle_beta   90.00
_cell.angle_gamma   90.00
#
_symmetry.space_group_name_H-M   'P 1'
#
loop_
_entity.id
_entity.type
_entity.pdbx_description
1 polymer ?
#
loop_
_entity_poly.entity_id
_entity_poly.type
_entity_poly.pdbx_seq_one_letter_code
_entity_poly.pdbx_strand_id
1 'polypeptide(L)'
;MPGIIAVGDFDRTQNKFYIEYSVKTLDDCIIRFNDDVGKGGWASARGSMLRALMEIFLESGLDCSDFIEKIHYGEEEYDRMSVSKRIMIEDEKIVQID
;
A
#
# COMPACT_ATOMS: atom_id res chain seq x y z
N MET A 1 1.95 -1.29 15.89
CA MET A 1 1.75 -2.05 14.63
C MET A 1 2.40 -1.31 13.48
N PRO A 2 3.26 -1.98 12.71
CA PRO A 2 3.80 -1.33 11.51
C PRO A 2 2.70 -1.08 10.49
N GLY A 3 2.72 0.10 9.96
CA GLY A 3 1.77 0.50 8.94
C GLY A 3 2.13 1.86 8.40
N ILE A 4 1.54 2.24 7.28
CA ILE A 4 1.67 3.58 6.75
C ILE A 4 0.32 4.27 6.75
N ILE A 5 0.34 5.57 7.02
CA ILE A 5 -0.84 6.41 7.00
C ILE A 5 -0.70 7.39 5.85
N ALA A 6 -1.73 7.45 5.01
CA ALA A 6 -1.78 8.38 3.89
C ALA A 6 -2.10 9.78 4.42
N VAL A 7 -1.09 10.63 4.50
CA VAL A 7 -1.24 12.01 4.96
C VAL A 7 -1.00 12.95 3.77
N GLY A 8 -1.91 13.89 3.58
CA GLY A 8 -1.84 14.85 2.49
C GLY A 8 -2.21 14.25 1.13
N ASP A 9 -2.21 15.09 0.12
CA ASP A 9 -2.56 14.68 -1.24
C ASP A 9 -1.45 13.84 -1.86
N PHE A 10 -1.84 12.83 -2.62
CA PHE A 10 -0.90 11.99 -3.34
C PHE A 10 -0.79 12.50 -4.79
N ASP A 11 0.41 12.91 -5.18
CA ASP A 11 0.66 13.35 -6.55
C ASP A 11 1.26 12.19 -7.37
N ARG A 12 0.43 11.59 -8.21
CA ARG A 12 0.79 10.46 -9.06
C ARG A 12 1.88 10.80 -10.07
N THR A 13 2.00 12.08 -10.44
CA THR A 13 2.97 12.51 -11.44
C THR A 13 4.36 12.76 -10.85
N GLN A 14 4.47 12.85 -9.52
CA GLN A 14 5.72 13.17 -8.83
C GLN A 14 6.32 11.97 -8.09
N ASN A 15 5.52 10.94 -7.81
CA ASN A 15 6.01 9.77 -7.10
C ASN A 15 6.61 8.78 -8.10
N LYS A 16 7.94 8.63 -8.07
CA LYS A 16 8.64 7.76 -9.02
C LYS A 16 8.25 6.29 -8.90
N PHE A 17 7.88 5.85 -7.70
CA PHE A 17 7.46 4.46 -7.50
C PHE A 17 6.08 4.23 -8.11
N TYR A 18 5.17 5.19 -7.98
CA TYR A 18 3.87 5.10 -8.64
C TYR A 18 4.04 5.05 -10.16
N ILE A 19 4.86 5.92 -10.71
CA ILE A 19 5.14 5.96 -12.15
C ILE A 19 5.68 4.60 -12.62
N GLU A 20 6.60 4.02 -11.86
CA GLU A 20 7.20 2.73 -12.20
C GLU A 20 6.21 1.57 -12.11
N TYR A 21 5.50 1.46 -10.98
CA TYR A 21 4.69 0.28 -10.69
C TYR A 21 3.27 0.34 -11.24
N SER A 22 2.74 1.53 -11.54
CA SER A 22 1.40 1.65 -12.11
C SER A 22 1.30 1.07 -13.53
N VAL A 23 2.41 0.96 -14.24
CA VAL A 23 2.47 0.37 -15.58
C VAL A 23 2.81 -1.13 -15.56
N LYS A 24 3.08 -1.68 -14.40
CA LYS A 24 3.35 -3.11 -14.19
C LYS A 24 2.07 -3.82 -13.80
N THR A 25 2.14 -5.14 -13.72
CA THR A 25 0.98 -5.92 -13.29
C THR A 25 0.74 -5.77 -11.79
N LEU A 26 -0.50 -6.05 -11.37
CA LEU A 26 -0.81 -6.05 -9.93
C LEU A 26 0.01 -7.11 -9.19
N ASP A 27 0.28 -8.25 -9.84
CA ASP A 27 1.13 -9.29 -9.25
C ASP A 27 2.54 -8.77 -8.97
N ASP A 28 3.11 -7.97 -9.87
CA ASP A 28 4.41 -7.35 -9.65
C ASP A 28 4.41 -6.45 -8.42
N CYS A 29 3.33 -5.70 -8.24
CA CYS A 29 3.16 -4.82 -7.07
C CYS A 29 3.08 -5.63 -5.78
N ILE A 30 2.36 -6.75 -5.81
CA ILE A 30 2.24 -7.65 -4.65
C ILE A 30 3.60 -8.27 -4.33
N ILE A 31 4.35 -8.71 -5.32
CA ILE A 31 5.69 -9.25 -5.13
C ILE A 31 6.60 -8.20 -4.46
N ARG A 32 6.54 -6.97 -4.94
CA ARG A 32 7.34 -5.88 -4.36
C ARG A 32 6.95 -5.60 -2.91
N PHE A 33 5.67 -5.59 -2.62
CA PHE A 33 5.17 -5.40 -1.26
C PHE A 33 5.67 -6.54 -0.35
N ASN A 34 5.50 -7.78 -0.78
CA ASN A 34 5.89 -8.95 0.01
C ASN A 34 7.39 -9.01 0.24
N ASP A 35 8.17 -8.57 -0.74
CA ASP A 35 9.63 -8.52 -0.60
C ASP A 35 10.07 -7.54 0.48
N ASP A 36 9.26 -6.52 0.75
CA ASP A 36 9.54 -5.52 1.78
C ASP A 36 9.10 -5.94 3.19
N VAL A 37 8.14 -6.87 3.28
CA VAL A 37 7.59 -7.30 4.57
C VAL A 37 8.68 -7.92 5.44
N GLY A 38 8.72 -7.50 6.70
CA GLY A 38 9.70 -8.02 7.66
C GLY A 38 11.05 -7.32 7.61
N LYS A 39 11.29 -6.44 6.66
CA LYS A 39 12.52 -5.67 6.63
C LYS A 39 12.43 -4.55 7.65
N GLY A 40 13.46 -4.40 8.45
CA GLY A 40 13.51 -3.37 9.50
C GLY A 40 13.91 -2.02 8.96
N GLY A 41 13.79 -1.02 9.84
CA GLY A 41 14.18 0.33 9.55
C GLY A 41 13.12 1.10 8.76
N TRP A 42 13.28 2.40 8.75
CA TRP A 42 12.37 3.28 8.05
C TRP A 42 13.17 4.35 7.32
N ALA A 43 13.04 4.38 6.00
CA ALA A 43 13.65 5.41 5.16
C ALA A 43 12.55 6.09 4.36
N SER A 44 12.77 7.35 3.99
CA SER A 44 11.78 8.12 3.23
C SER A 44 11.46 7.46 1.88
N ALA A 45 12.45 6.85 1.23
CA ALA A 45 12.24 6.12 -0.03
C ALA A 45 11.29 4.93 0.17
N ARG A 46 11.43 4.19 1.28
CA ARG A 46 10.55 3.08 1.61
C ARG A 46 9.11 3.57 1.84
N GLY A 47 8.96 4.67 2.57
CA GLY A 47 7.66 5.28 2.81
C GLY A 47 6.98 5.71 1.51
N SER A 48 7.73 6.34 0.60
CA SER A 48 7.21 6.74 -0.70
C SER A 48 6.79 5.55 -1.56
N MET A 49 7.56 4.47 -1.52
CA MET A 49 7.26 3.24 -2.26
C MET A 49 5.99 2.58 -1.72
N LEU A 50 5.87 2.46 -0.40
CA LEU A 50 4.68 1.85 0.21
C LEU A 50 3.44 2.70 -0.01
N ARG A 51 3.56 4.04 0.02
CA ARG A 51 2.45 4.91 -0.30
C ARG A 51 1.98 4.71 -1.74
N ALA A 52 2.91 4.61 -2.68
CA ALA A 52 2.59 4.36 -4.08
C ALA A 52 1.86 3.02 -4.26
N LEU A 53 2.36 1.96 -3.63
CA LEU A 53 1.73 0.64 -3.71
C LEU A 53 0.32 0.66 -3.12
N MET A 54 0.13 1.34 -1.99
CA MET A 54 -1.21 1.48 -1.39
C MET A 54 -2.19 2.13 -2.37
N GLU A 55 -1.77 3.23 -3.03
CA GLU A 55 -2.63 3.90 -4.00
C GLU A 55 -2.97 2.98 -5.17
N ILE A 56 -2.00 2.21 -5.66
CA ILE A 56 -2.23 1.25 -6.74
C ILE A 56 -3.22 0.16 -6.30
N PHE A 57 -3.07 -0.38 -5.09
CA PHE A 57 -3.99 -1.39 -4.57
C PHE A 57 -5.42 -0.85 -4.46
N LEU A 58 -5.57 0.37 -3.95
CA LEU A 58 -6.88 1.01 -3.84
C LEU A 58 -7.52 1.26 -5.21
N GLU A 59 -6.71 1.51 -6.23
CA GLU A 59 -7.17 1.76 -7.60
C GLU A 59 -7.45 0.48 -8.38
N SER A 60 -7.08 -0.68 -7.84
CA SER A 60 -7.18 -1.96 -8.56
C SER A 60 -8.62 -2.45 -8.74
N GLY A 61 -9.55 -1.93 -7.97
CA GLY A 61 -10.93 -2.41 -7.95
C GLY A 61 -11.15 -3.62 -7.05
N LEU A 62 -10.09 -4.18 -6.47
CA LEU A 62 -10.20 -5.29 -5.52
C LEU A 62 -10.50 -4.78 -4.12
N ASP A 63 -11.11 -5.62 -3.30
CA ASP A 63 -11.35 -5.33 -1.90
C ASP A 63 -10.05 -5.43 -1.12
N CYS A 64 -9.59 -4.33 -0.56
CA CYS A 64 -8.35 -4.24 0.22
C CYS A 64 -8.61 -4.09 1.73
N SER A 65 -9.84 -4.26 2.18
CA SER A 65 -10.21 -3.96 3.57
C SER A 65 -9.54 -4.86 4.61
N ASP A 66 -8.94 -5.97 4.18
CA ASP A 66 -8.22 -6.87 5.11
C ASP A 66 -6.93 -6.24 5.63
N PHE A 67 -6.30 -5.33 4.88
CA PHE A 67 -5.04 -4.71 5.29
C PHE A 67 -4.96 -3.20 5.09
N ILE A 68 -5.98 -2.59 4.48
CA ILE A 68 -6.09 -1.13 4.36
C ILE A 68 -7.39 -0.72 5.02
N GLU A 69 -7.32 0.19 5.99
CA GLU A 69 -8.48 0.68 6.71
C GLU A 69 -8.54 2.19 6.67
N LYS A 70 -9.73 2.74 6.86
CA LYS A 70 -9.90 4.18 7.03
C LYS A 70 -9.84 4.52 8.51
N ILE A 71 -9.07 5.55 8.82
CA ILE A 71 -8.97 6.08 10.17
C ILE A 71 -9.43 7.53 10.16
N HIS A 72 -9.94 7.99 11.29
CA HIS A 72 -10.47 9.33 11.43
C HIS A 72 -9.71 10.11 12.49
N TYR A 73 -9.33 11.34 12.15
CA TYR A 73 -8.78 12.30 13.10
C TYR A 73 -9.64 13.57 13.00
N GLY A 74 -10.56 13.75 13.94
CA GLY A 74 -11.51 14.85 13.87
C GLY A 74 -12.38 14.72 12.64
N GLU A 75 -12.34 15.69 11.74
CA GLU A 75 -13.10 15.67 10.49
C GLU A 75 -12.29 15.10 9.33
N GLU A 76 -11.01 14.80 9.55
CA GLU A 76 -10.13 14.26 8.53
C GLU A 76 -10.21 12.74 8.48
N GLU A 77 -10.05 12.19 7.28
CA GLU A 77 -10.11 10.76 7.04
C GLU A 77 -8.86 10.34 6.26
N TYR A 78 -8.19 9.29 6.73
CA TYR A 78 -6.95 8.81 6.14
C TYR A 78 -7.02 7.30 5.91
N ASP A 79 -6.33 6.83 4.87
CA ASP A 79 -6.13 5.41 4.67
C ASP A 79 -4.86 4.96 5.42
N ARG A 80 -4.95 3.81 6.08
CA ARG A 80 -3.81 3.19 6.74
C ARG A 80 -3.63 1.77 6.24
N MET A 81 -2.42 1.47 5.73
CA MET A 81 -2.10 0.14 5.24
C MET A 81 -1.18 -0.58 6.22
N SER A 82 -1.55 -1.79 6.60
CA SER A 82 -0.70 -2.67 7.38
C SER A 82 0.42 -3.23 6.49
N VAL A 83 1.66 -3.23 7.01
CA VAL A 83 2.83 -3.70 6.27
C VAL A 83 3.55 -4.81 7.03
N SER A 84 2.87 -5.46 7.99
CA SER A 84 3.48 -6.47 8.85
C SER A 84 3.38 -7.89 8.29
N LYS A 85 2.49 -8.15 7.35
CA LYS A 85 2.23 -9.47 6.78
C LYS A 85 2.23 -9.42 5.27
N ARG A 86 2.62 -10.52 4.64
CA ARG A 86 2.53 -10.65 3.19
C ARG A 86 1.08 -10.71 2.76
N ILE A 87 0.83 -10.45 1.49
CA ILE A 87 -0.51 -10.38 0.93
C ILE A 87 -0.60 -11.24 -0.33
N MET A 88 -1.84 -11.59 -0.70
CA MET A 88 -2.12 -12.33 -1.93
C MET A 88 -3.51 -11.93 -2.45
N ILE A 89 -3.76 -12.24 -3.71
CA ILE A 89 -5.09 -12.07 -4.29
C ILE A 89 -5.88 -13.35 -4.08
N GLU A 90 -7.10 -13.21 -3.55
CA GLU A 90 -8.02 -14.33 -3.34
C GLU A 90 -9.46 -13.83 -3.52
N ASP A 91 -10.18 -14.40 -4.48
CA ASP A 91 -11.61 -14.10 -4.70
C ASP A 91 -11.92 -12.61 -4.82
N GLU A 92 -11.21 -11.90 -5.70
CA GLU A 92 -11.37 -10.47 -5.95
C GLU A 92 -11.03 -9.60 -4.74
N LYS A 93 -10.24 -10.13 -3.82
CA LYS A 93 -9.73 -9.42 -2.65
C LYS A 93 -8.22 -9.52 -2.60
N ILE A 94 -7.60 -8.55 -1.95
CA ILE A 94 -6.20 -8.67 -1.54
C ILE A 94 -6.22 -8.91 -0.04
N VAL A 95 -5.67 -10.04 0.39
CA VAL A 95 -5.74 -10.49 1.78
C VAL A 95 -4.36 -10.77 2.35
N GLN A 96 -4.24 -10.68 3.67
CA GLN A 96 -3.01 -11.04 4.39
C GLN A 96 -2.91 -12.55 4.52
N ILE A 97 -1.70 -13.10 4.44
CA ILE A 97 -1.47 -14.55 4.42
C ILE A 97 -0.65 -15.07 5.61
N ASP A 98 -0.33 -14.29 6.57
CA ASP A 98 0.41 -14.81 7.75
C ASP A 98 -0.36 -14.61 9.05
#